data_fd724a792b1a77986101f592d0bf31da
#
_entry.id   fd724a792b1a77986101f592d0bf31da
#
_cell.length_a   1.000
_cell.length_b   1.000
_cell.length_c   1.000
_cell.angle_alpha   90.00
_cell.angle_beta   90.00
_cell.angle_gamma   90.00
#
_symmetry.space_group_name_H-M   'P 1'
#
loop_
_entity.id
_entity.type
_entity.pdbx_description
1 polymer ?
#
loop_
_entity_poly.entity_id
_entity_poly.type
_entity_poly.pdbx_seq_one_letter_code
_entity_poly.pdbx_strand_id
1 'polypeptide(L)'
;LWVKYSSGKINRRESVAPDEVKEGDYDIASLRVALGTWDYKKYGGDANSPILVNTTDESTFVDYTTDASTIAFGEKILQGDAENSTNVWQQITIPLDYKTTTAYPTHIMIAFAASMYGDYFTGCDSSKLWIDKVELLYE
;
A
#
# COMPACT_ATOMS: atom_id res chain seq x y z
N LEU A 1 0.64 14.37 -2.93
CA LEU A 1 2.00 13.83 -3.03
C LEU A 1 2.49 13.81 -4.48
N TRP A 2 3.81 13.78 -4.65
CA TRP A 2 4.45 13.58 -5.94
C TRP A 2 5.05 12.19 -6.00
N VAL A 3 4.87 11.52 -7.14
CA VAL A 3 5.40 10.18 -7.37
C VAL A 3 6.13 10.10 -8.70
N LYS A 4 7.11 9.20 -8.75
CA LYS A 4 7.75 8.75 -9.97
C LYS A 4 7.89 7.25 -9.88
N TYR A 5 7.40 6.52 -10.88
CA TYR A 5 7.45 5.07 -10.92
C TYR A 5 8.15 4.58 -12.18
N SER A 6 9.04 3.63 -11.99
CA SER A 6 9.70 2.89 -13.07
C SER A 6 9.44 1.41 -12.84
N SER A 7 8.62 0.82 -13.69
CA SER A 7 8.28 -0.60 -13.64
C SER A 7 9.27 -1.44 -14.44
N GLY A 8 9.61 -2.60 -13.90
CA GLY A 8 10.22 -3.69 -14.65
C GLY A 8 9.20 -4.80 -14.92
N LYS A 9 9.61 -5.80 -15.69
CA LYS A 9 8.81 -7.02 -15.84
C LYS A 9 9.03 -7.94 -14.65
N ILE A 10 7.94 -8.50 -14.12
CA ILE A 10 7.98 -9.48 -13.03
C ILE A 10 8.94 -10.59 -13.41
N ASN A 11 10.03 -10.71 -12.67
CA ASN A 11 11.09 -11.69 -12.86
C ASN A 11 11.23 -12.66 -11.69
N ARG A 12 10.38 -12.48 -10.66
CA ARG A 12 10.24 -13.39 -9.55
C ARG A 12 8.76 -13.55 -9.23
N ARG A 13 8.29 -14.80 -9.27
CA ARG A 13 6.92 -15.17 -8.91
C ARG A 13 6.91 -16.41 -8.06
N GLU A 14 6.35 -16.30 -6.87
CA GLU A 14 6.15 -17.46 -5.98
C GLU A 14 4.77 -18.09 -6.21
N SER A 15 4.64 -19.36 -5.85
CA SER A 15 3.42 -20.14 -6.09
C SER A 15 2.19 -19.64 -5.32
N VAL A 16 2.38 -18.86 -4.28
CA VAL A 16 1.32 -18.24 -3.46
C VAL A 16 0.75 -16.96 -4.07
N ALA A 17 1.38 -16.43 -5.13
CA ALA A 17 0.87 -15.25 -5.82
C ALA A 17 -0.45 -15.56 -6.53
N PRO A 18 -1.36 -14.54 -6.64
CA PRO A 18 -2.62 -14.69 -7.37
C PRO A 18 -2.40 -15.19 -8.80
N ASP A 19 -3.31 -16.05 -9.29
CA ASP A 19 -3.18 -16.72 -10.59
C ASP A 19 -3.17 -15.75 -11.79
N GLU A 20 -3.76 -14.59 -11.64
CA GLU A 20 -3.77 -13.53 -12.65
C GLU A 20 -2.41 -12.85 -12.84
N VAL A 21 -1.52 -12.93 -11.85
CA VAL A 21 -0.19 -12.32 -11.88
C VAL A 21 0.81 -13.30 -12.52
N LYS A 22 1.42 -12.90 -13.62
CA LYS A 22 2.32 -13.76 -14.38
C LYS A 22 3.74 -13.20 -14.47
N GLU A 23 4.70 -14.10 -14.49
CA GLU A 23 6.07 -13.74 -14.86
C GLU A 23 6.10 -13.14 -16.26
N GLY A 24 6.83 -12.03 -16.42
CA GLY A 24 6.90 -11.27 -17.65
C GLY A 24 5.85 -10.17 -17.82
N ASP A 25 4.78 -10.13 -16.99
CA ASP A 25 3.89 -8.98 -16.90
C ASP A 25 4.65 -7.77 -16.31
N TYR A 26 4.20 -6.56 -16.61
CA TYR A 26 4.77 -5.39 -15.96
C TYR A 26 4.35 -5.34 -14.48
N ASP A 27 5.32 -5.07 -13.62
CA ASP A 27 5.09 -4.89 -12.20
C ASP A 27 4.26 -3.62 -11.95
N ILE A 28 3.50 -3.59 -10.87
CA ILE A 28 2.63 -2.47 -10.49
C ILE A 28 2.96 -2.00 -9.09
N ALA A 29 2.90 -0.68 -8.86
CA ALA A 29 3.09 -0.11 -7.55
C ALA A 29 1.75 0.14 -6.85
N SER A 30 1.73 0.06 -5.53
CA SER A 30 0.57 0.46 -4.71
C SER A 30 0.92 1.53 -3.70
N LEU A 31 -0.03 2.47 -3.53
CA LEU A 31 0.04 3.55 -2.56
C LEU A 31 -1.24 3.47 -1.74
N ARG A 32 -1.10 3.18 -0.45
CA ARG A 32 -2.23 2.94 0.45
C ARG A 32 -2.16 3.88 1.63
N VAL A 33 -3.31 4.42 2.02
CA VAL A 33 -3.46 5.26 3.20
C VAL A 33 -4.70 4.81 3.95
N ALA A 34 -4.57 4.59 5.25
CA ALA A 34 -5.71 4.31 6.11
C ALA A 34 -5.70 5.19 7.36
N LEU A 35 -6.87 5.60 7.80
CA LEU A 35 -7.10 6.22 9.09
C LEU A 35 -7.87 5.22 9.97
N GLY A 36 -7.46 5.08 11.21
CA GLY A 36 -8.10 4.11 12.10
C GLY A 36 -7.98 4.44 13.57
N THR A 37 -8.73 3.66 14.37
CA THR A 37 -8.71 3.68 15.83
C THR A 37 -8.04 2.42 16.38
N TRP A 38 -6.88 2.09 15.87
CA TRP A 38 -6.20 0.84 16.24
C TRP A 38 -5.73 0.88 17.69
N ASP A 39 -6.18 -0.12 18.47
CA ASP A 39 -5.75 -0.34 19.84
C ASP A 39 -4.60 -1.36 19.85
N TYR A 40 -3.42 -0.95 20.29
CA TYR A 40 -2.25 -1.80 20.36
C TYR A 40 -2.46 -3.07 21.20
N LYS A 41 -3.35 -3.05 22.20
CA LYS A 41 -3.68 -4.24 23.00
C LYS A 41 -4.34 -5.33 22.16
N LYS A 42 -5.08 -4.94 21.11
CA LYS A 42 -5.72 -5.88 20.18
C LYS A 42 -4.75 -6.37 19.11
N TYR A 43 -3.85 -5.50 18.63
CA TYR A 43 -3.00 -5.79 17.47
C TYR A 43 -1.53 -6.06 17.84
N GLY A 44 -1.22 -6.21 19.12
CA GLY A 44 0.07 -6.68 19.62
C GLY A 44 1.23 -5.69 19.59
N GLY A 45 0.98 -4.47 19.18
CA GLY A 45 1.99 -3.40 19.12
C GLY A 45 2.17 -2.62 20.42
N ASP A 46 2.51 -1.36 20.31
CA ASP A 46 2.59 -0.37 21.39
C ASP A 46 1.78 0.90 21.03
N ALA A 47 1.80 1.90 21.93
CA ALA A 47 1.00 3.12 21.76
C ALA A 47 1.38 3.95 20.51
N ASN A 48 2.62 3.87 20.02
CA ASN A 48 3.11 4.59 18.85
C ASN A 48 3.04 3.76 17.57
N SER A 49 3.11 2.43 17.71
CA SER A 49 3.04 1.45 16.63
C SER A 49 2.03 0.38 16.99
N PRO A 50 0.73 0.65 16.86
CA PRO A 50 -0.32 -0.18 17.45
C PRO A 50 -0.47 -1.55 16.80
N ILE A 51 0.03 -1.73 15.59
CA ILE A 51 -0.08 -2.98 14.84
C ILE A 51 1.29 -3.64 14.74
N LEU A 52 1.38 -4.88 15.23
CA LEU A 52 2.55 -5.74 15.04
C LEU A 52 2.20 -6.81 14.01
N VAL A 53 2.88 -6.78 12.88
CA VAL A 53 2.75 -7.78 11.83
C VAL A 53 3.87 -8.81 11.97
N ASN A 54 3.50 -10.08 12.16
CA ASN A 54 4.42 -11.20 12.10
C ASN A 54 4.29 -11.86 10.72
N THR A 55 5.30 -11.73 9.89
CA THR A 55 5.29 -12.25 8.50
C THR A 55 5.21 -13.78 8.42
N THR A 56 5.38 -14.49 9.53
CA THR A 56 5.21 -15.94 9.61
C THR A 56 3.83 -16.38 10.12
N ASP A 57 2.96 -15.42 10.46
CA ASP A 57 1.62 -15.66 11.01
C ASP A 57 0.60 -14.72 10.35
N GLU A 58 -0.13 -15.25 9.37
CA GLU A 58 -1.15 -14.51 8.61
C GLU A 58 -2.26 -13.95 9.50
N SER A 59 -2.52 -14.53 10.67
CA SER A 59 -3.54 -14.02 11.59
C SER A 59 -3.21 -12.64 12.16
N THR A 60 -1.96 -12.19 12.06
CA THR A 60 -1.50 -10.86 12.46
C THR A 60 -1.67 -9.79 11.36
N PHE A 61 -2.06 -10.20 10.14
CA PHE A 61 -2.21 -9.28 9.02
C PHE A 61 -3.53 -8.52 9.17
N VAL A 62 -3.44 -7.20 9.00
CA VAL A 62 -4.61 -6.33 9.04
C VAL A 62 -4.98 -5.94 7.62
N ASP A 63 -6.14 -6.38 7.18
CA ASP A 63 -6.73 -5.85 5.96
C ASP A 63 -7.39 -4.49 6.27
N TYR A 64 -6.69 -3.43 5.96
CA TYR A 64 -7.16 -2.06 6.20
C TYR A 64 -8.44 -1.70 5.42
N THR A 65 -8.80 -2.47 4.40
CA THR A 65 -10.04 -2.26 3.65
C THR A 65 -11.27 -2.78 4.39
N THR A 66 -11.12 -3.85 5.17
CA THR A 66 -12.23 -4.55 5.84
C THR A 66 -12.20 -4.47 7.35
N ASP A 67 -11.05 -4.15 7.97
CA ASP A 67 -10.93 -4.10 9.43
C ASP A 67 -11.91 -3.09 10.03
N ALA A 68 -12.60 -3.50 11.09
CA ALA A 68 -13.63 -2.70 11.77
C ALA A 68 -13.07 -1.43 12.43
N SER A 69 -11.77 -1.38 12.73
CA SER A 69 -11.10 -0.22 13.30
C SER A 69 -10.68 0.81 12.26
N THR A 70 -10.79 0.49 10.96
CA THR A 70 -10.50 1.43 9.88
C THR A 70 -11.66 2.39 9.68
N ILE A 71 -11.38 3.67 9.83
CA ILE A 71 -12.34 4.79 9.65
C ILE A 71 -12.39 5.25 8.20
N ALA A 72 -11.23 5.36 7.56
CA ALA A 72 -11.12 5.75 6.16
C ALA A 72 -9.98 5.02 5.47
N PHE A 73 -10.12 4.79 4.18
CA PHE A 73 -9.12 4.11 3.36
C PHE A 73 -9.06 4.74 1.97
N GLY A 74 -7.86 4.85 1.43
CA GLY A 74 -7.63 5.27 0.07
C GLY A 74 -6.47 4.49 -0.56
N GLU A 75 -6.61 4.18 -1.83
CA GLU A 75 -5.60 3.47 -2.60
C GLU A 75 -5.40 4.08 -3.98
N LYS A 76 -4.16 4.06 -4.44
CA LYS A 76 -3.79 4.36 -5.82
C LYS A 76 -2.84 3.30 -6.32
N ILE A 77 -3.23 2.62 -7.40
CA ILE A 77 -2.37 1.69 -8.13
C ILE A 77 -1.70 2.46 -9.28
N LEU A 78 -0.39 2.30 -9.40
CA LEU A 78 0.37 2.80 -10.54
C LEU A 78 0.67 1.62 -11.45
N GLN A 79 0.07 1.66 -12.64
CA GLN A 79 0.30 0.63 -13.65
C GLN A 79 1.71 0.75 -14.20
N GLY A 80 2.37 -0.39 -14.33
CA GLY A 80 3.62 -0.49 -15.05
C GLY A 80 3.38 -0.82 -16.52
N ASP A 81 4.02 -0.10 -17.40
CA ASP A 81 4.11 -0.42 -18.81
C ASP A 81 5.40 0.14 -19.42
N ALA A 82 5.69 -0.22 -20.66
CA ALA A 82 6.88 0.25 -21.35
C ALA A 82 6.88 1.77 -21.58
N GLU A 83 5.71 2.40 -21.63
CA GLU A 83 5.53 3.82 -21.90
C GLU A 83 5.52 4.64 -20.59
N ASN A 84 4.94 4.08 -19.51
CA ASN A 84 4.87 4.72 -18.19
C ASN A 84 6.14 4.52 -17.33
N SER A 85 7.08 3.72 -17.76
CA SER A 85 8.42 3.69 -17.17
C SER A 85 9.22 4.98 -17.48
N THR A 86 8.53 6.05 -17.77
CA THR A 86 9.07 7.36 -18.10
C THR A 86 9.48 8.14 -16.86
N ASN A 87 10.19 7.71 -15.98
CA ASN A 87 10.97 8.52 -15.02
C ASN A 87 10.46 9.98 -14.78
N VAL A 88 9.13 10.20 -14.93
CA VAL A 88 8.51 11.51 -14.83
C VAL A 88 7.78 11.65 -13.50
N TRP A 89 8.02 12.76 -12.81
CA TRP A 89 7.27 13.10 -11.62
C TRP A 89 5.82 13.47 -11.96
N GLN A 90 4.88 12.85 -11.25
CA GLN A 90 3.45 13.11 -11.36
C GLN A 90 2.91 13.52 -10.00
N GLN A 91 2.07 14.55 -9.97
CA GLN A 91 1.31 14.89 -8.78
C GLN A 91 0.04 14.03 -8.76
N ILE A 92 -0.18 13.32 -7.66
CA ILE A 92 -1.38 12.53 -7.46
C ILE A 92 -2.06 12.87 -6.14
N THR A 93 -3.37 12.68 -6.14
CA THR A 93 -4.22 12.76 -4.95
C THR A 93 -4.82 11.39 -4.71
N ILE A 94 -4.82 10.96 -3.47
CA ILE A 94 -5.48 9.73 -3.03
C ILE A 94 -6.66 10.17 -2.15
N PRO A 95 -7.90 10.13 -2.67
CA PRO A 95 -9.07 10.41 -1.85
C PRO A 95 -9.22 9.35 -0.77
N LEU A 96 -9.64 9.75 0.41
CA LEU A 96 -9.94 8.84 1.51
C LEU A 96 -11.44 8.62 1.58
N ASP A 97 -11.86 7.38 1.36
CA ASP A 97 -13.24 6.97 1.49
C ASP A 97 -13.56 6.68 2.96
N TYR A 98 -14.39 7.52 3.58
CA TYR A 98 -14.78 7.40 4.98
C TYR A 98 -15.89 6.37 5.14
N LYS A 99 -15.66 5.37 6.00
CA LYS A 99 -16.66 4.39 6.42
C LYS A 99 -17.60 4.97 7.51
N THR A 100 -17.10 5.94 8.27
CA THR A 100 -17.86 6.65 9.31
C THR A 100 -17.33 8.07 9.48
N THR A 101 -18.21 8.99 9.81
CA THR A 101 -17.87 10.38 10.14
C THR A 101 -18.06 10.70 11.63
N THR A 102 -18.45 9.70 12.43
CA THR A 102 -18.73 9.88 13.88
C THR A 102 -17.54 9.50 14.76
N ALA A 103 -16.56 8.81 14.22
CA ALA A 103 -15.34 8.42 14.93
C ALA A 103 -14.15 9.25 14.50
N TYR A 104 -13.31 9.64 15.46
CA TYR A 104 -12.05 10.34 15.17
C TYR A 104 -10.91 9.34 15.10
N PRO A 105 -10.07 9.39 14.04
CA PRO A 105 -8.93 8.53 13.94
C PRO A 105 -7.88 8.87 14.99
N THR A 106 -7.21 7.85 15.50
CA THR A 106 -6.06 7.98 16.40
C THR A 106 -4.74 7.80 15.68
N HIS A 107 -4.74 7.10 14.57
CA HIS A 107 -3.55 6.77 13.79
C HIS A 107 -3.81 6.88 12.29
N ILE A 108 -2.73 7.15 11.56
CA ILE A 108 -2.64 7.03 10.12
C ILE A 108 -1.66 5.91 9.78
N MET A 109 -2.02 5.06 8.83
CA MET A 109 -1.14 4.12 8.16
C MET A 109 -0.86 4.63 6.74
N ILE A 110 0.39 4.65 6.35
CA ILE A 110 0.83 4.97 5.00
C ILE A 110 1.73 3.84 4.54
N ALA A 111 1.36 3.19 3.44
CA ALA A 111 2.15 2.12 2.85
C ALA A 111 2.34 2.35 1.35
N PHE A 112 3.59 2.44 0.91
CA PHE A 112 3.96 2.61 -0.48
C PHE A 112 4.86 1.45 -0.90
N ALA A 113 4.43 0.71 -1.91
CA ALA A 113 5.15 -0.45 -2.41
C ALA A 113 5.47 -0.29 -3.91
N ALA A 114 6.73 -0.49 -4.29
CA ALA A 114 7.15 -0.48 -5.69
C ALA A 114 6.69 -1.74 -6.43
N SER A 115 6.40 -2.83 -5.69
CA SER A 115 5.79 -4.07 -6.18
C SER A 115 4.57 -4.38 -5.32
N MET A 116 3.39 -4.31 -5.89
CA MET A 116 2.12 -4.50 -5.17
C MET A 116 2.01 -5.91 -4.56
N TYR A 117 2.59 -6.89 -5.22
CA TYR A 117 2.57 -8.30 -4.80
C TYR A 117 3.83 -8.72 -4.03
N GLY A 118 4.53 -7.75 -3.44
CA GLY A 118 5.75 -8.01 -2.67
C GLY A 118 5.53 -8.86 -1.41
N ASP A 119 4.34 -8.82 -0.82
CA ASP A 119 3.91 -9.69 0.29
C ASP A 119 3.82 -11.18 -0.12
N TYR A 120 3.61 -11.45 -1.41
CA TYR A 120 3.69 -12.80 -2.01
C TYR A 120 5.07 -13.12 -2.57
N PHE A 121 6.11 -12.35 -2.20
CA PHE A 121 7.47 -12.47 -2.76
C PHE A 121 7.51 -12.44 -4.31
N THR A 122 6.57 -11.69 -4.88
CA THR A 122 6.36 -11.60 -6.34
C THR A 122 6.53 -10.16 -6.79
N GLY A 123 7.29 -9.95 -7.83
CA GLY A 123 7.56 -8.61 -8.37
C GLY A 123 8.79 -8.57 -9.27
N CYS A 124 9.29 -7.36 -9.49
CA CYS A 124 10.51 -7.12 -10.26
C CYS A 124 11.58 -6.43 -9.40
N ASP A 125 12.77 -7.00 -9.36
CA ASP A 125 13.92 -6.47 -8.62
C ASP A 125 14.42 -5.11 -9.13
N SER A 126 14.04 -4.72 -10.35
CA SER A 126 14.38 -3.43 -10.94
C SER A 126 13.28 -2.37 -10.83
N SER A 127 12.09 -2.72 -10.32
CA SER A 127 11.01 -1.76 -10.09
C SER A 127 11.40 -0.73 -9.03
N LYS A 128 11.11 0.55 -9.29
CA LYS A 128 11.48 1.67 -8.42
C LYS A 128 10.34 2.65 -8.28
N LEU A 129 10.05 3.01 -7.05
CA LEU A 129 9.08 4.03 -6.70
C LEU A 129 9.77 5.14 -5.90
N TRP A 130 9.62 6.37 -6.38
CA TRP A 130 10.08 7.57 -5.68
C TRP A 130 8.87 8.37 -5.22
N ILE A 131 8.93 8.86 -3.99
CA ILE A 131 7.86 9.63 -3.34
C ILE A 131 8.45 10.95 -2.85
N ASP A 132 7.71 12.03 -3.05
CA ASP A 132 8.04 13.35 -2.54
C ASP A 132 6.77 14.11 -2.13
N LYS A 133 6.91 15.06 -1.21
CA LYS A 133 5.86 16.01 -0.76
C LYS A 133 4.54 15.32 -0.40
N VAL A 134 4.62 14.38 0.55
CA VAL A 134 3.40 13.78 1.12
C VAL A 134 2.72 14.81 2.00
N GLU A 135 1.48 15.15 1.68
CA GLU A 135 0.66 16.12 2.40
C GLU A 135 -0.72 15.51 2.65
N LEU A 136 -1.28 15.76 3.83
CA LEU A 136 -2.68 15.47 4.15
C LEU A 136 -3.47 16.77 3.98
N LEU A 137 -4.48 16.73 3.11
CA LEU A 137 -5.33 17.88 2.83
C LEU A 137 -6.68 17.69 3.52
N TYR A 138 -7.20 18.76 4.07
CA TYR A 138 -8.53 18.83 4.69
C TYR A 138 -9.38 19.83 3.90
N GLU A 139 -10.61 19.46 3.64
CA GLU A 139 -11.65 20.38 3.15
C GLU A 139 -12.53 20.85 4.31
#